data_5c9e609d1b74764665b4239078fc6252
#
_entry.id   5c9e609d1b74764665b4239078fc6252
#
_cell.length_a   1.000
_cell.length_b   1.000
_cell.length_c   1.000
_cell.angle_alpha   90.00
_cell.angle_beta   90.00
_cell.angle_gamma   90.00
#
_symmetry.space_group_name_H-M   'P 1'
#
loop_
_entity.id
_entity.type
_entity.pdbx_description
1 polymer ?
#
loop_
_entity_poly.entity_id
_entity_poly.type
_entity_poly.pdbx_seq_one_letter_code
_entity_poly.pdbx_strand_id
1 'polypeptide(L)' 'MPTLKVEMYEGRTMEQKRAFAEKVTVLVSETLGGAPEAVQVIFDEIKKENWATGGKLASDPKV' A
#
# COMPACT_ATOMS: atom_id res chain seq x y z
N MET A 1 -6.98 -17.21 2.71
CA MET A 1 -6.32 -16.20 3.51
C MET A 1 -5.77 -15.12 2.60
N PRO A 2 -6.46 -13.94 2.39
CA PRO A 2 -5.99 -12.95 1.43
C PRO A 2 -4.83 -12.14 1.97
N THR A 3 -3.89 -11.86 1.09
CA THR A 3 -2.75 -10.98 1.37
C THR A 3 -2.75 -9.87 0.32
N LEU A 4 -2.74 -8.64 0.79
CA LEU A 4 -2.69 -7.47 -0.09
C LEU A 4 -1.31 -6.83 0.03
N LYS A 5 -0.71 -6.55 -1.12
CA LYS A 5 0.56 -5.84 -1.13
C LYS A 5 0.35 -4.48 -1.76
N VAL A 6 0.70 -3.44 -1.02
CA VAL A 6 0.53 -2.07 -1.48
C VAL A 6 1.90 -1.49 -1.77
N GLU A 7 2.18 -1.31 -3.05
CA GLU A 7 3.42 -0.65 -3.48
C GLU A 7 3.12 0.84 -3.56
N MET A 8 3.91 1.64 -2.87
CA MET A 8 3.65 3.07 -2.81
C MET A 8 4.94 3.83 -2.50
N TYR A 9 4.93 5.13 -2.75
CA TYR A 9 6.04 5.97 -2.34
C TYR A 9 6.10 6.02 -0.81
N GLU A 10 7.30 6.09 -0.28
CA GLU A 10 7.47 6.29 1.16
C GLU A 10 7.00 7.69 1.56
N GLY A 11 6.73 7.87 2.83
CA GLY A 11 6.37 9.17 3.37
C GLY A 11 5.04 9.24 4.10
N ARG A 12 4.22 8.19 4.01
CA ARG A 12 2.97 8.18 4.74
C ARG A 12 3.23 7.92 6.22
N THR A 13 2.37 8.49 7.04
CA THR A 13 2.50 8.34 8.49
C THR A 13 2.04 6.97 8.94
N MET A 14 2.47 6.58 10.14
CA MET A 14 1.99 5.35 10.77
C MET A 14 0.47 5.36 10.92
N GLU A 15 -0.10 6.53 11.23
CA GLU A 15 -1.54 6.66 11.40
C GLU A 15 -2.28 6.40 10.10
N GLN A 16 -1.76 6.91 8.98
CA GLN A 16 -2.36 6.67 7.68
C GLN A 16 -2.32 5.20 7.31
N LYS A 17 -1.18 4.55 7.55
CA LYS A 17 -1.05 3.12 7.25
C LYS A 17 -1.97 2.29 8.12
N ARG A 18 -2.07 2.63 9.40
CA ARG A 18 -2.95 1.91 10.32
C ARG A 18 -4.42 2.04 9.90
N ALA A 19 -4.83 3.26 9.56
CA ALA A 19 -6.21 3.50 9.12
C ALA A 19 -6.53 2.73 7.85
N PHE A 20 -5.60 2.72 6.89
CA PHE A 20 -5.79 1.96 5.65
C PHE A 20 -5.91 0.46 5.95
N ALA A 21 -5.02 -0.06 6.78
CA ALA A 21 -5.03 -1.49 7.12
C ALA A 21 -6.35 -1.90 7.78
N GLU A 22 -6.87 -1.07 8.66
CA GLU A 22 -8.14 -1.34 9.32
C GLU A 22 -9.30 -1.34 8.33
N LYS A 23 -9.36 -0.31 7.48
CA LYS A 23 -10.47 -0.16 6.54
C LYS A 23 -10.45 -1.22 5.45
N VAL A 24 -9.27 -1.52 4.89
CA VAL A 24 -9.19 -2.50 3.82
C VAL A 24 -9.47 -3.90 4.34
N THR A 25 -9.13 -4.18 5.58
CA THR A 25 -9.41 -5.47 6.20
C THR A 25 -10.93 -5.71 6.25
N VAL A 26 -11.69 -4.69 6.66
CA VAL A 26 -13.14 -4.79 6.70
C VAL A 26 -13.69 -5.00 5.29
N LEU A 27 -13.19 -4.22 4.34
CA LEU A 27 -13.64 -4.32 2.94
C LEU A 27 -13.39 -5.71 2.38
N VAL A 28 -12.19 -6.26 2.60
CA VAL A 28 -11.84 -7.59 2.10
C VAL A 28 -12.74 -8.65 2.72
N SER A 29 -12.92 -8.57 4.03
CA SER A 29 -13.75 -9.55 4.73
C SER A 29 -15.20 -9.50 4.24
N GLU A 30 -15.74 -8.31 4.00
CA GLU A 30 -17.12 -8.15 3.56
C GLU A 30 -17.34 -8.58 2.10
N THR A 31 -16.34 -8.38 1.25
CA THR A 31 -16.53 -8.61 -0.18
C THR A 31 -15.99 -9.96 -0.64
N LEU A 32 -14.86 -10.38 -0.11
CA LEU A 32 -14.23 -11.64 -0.52
C LEU A 32 -14.50 -12.78 0.46
N GLY A 33 -14.97 -12.45 1.65
CA GLY A 33 -15.22 -13.42 2.69
C GLY A 33 -13.99 -13.69 3.54
N GLY A 34 -14.17 -14.53 4.55
CA GLY A 34 -13.10 -14.89 5.45
C GLY A 34 -13.06 -14.02 6.70
N ALA A 35 -12.32 -14.49 7.69
CA ALA A 35 -12.20 -13.80 8.96
C ALA A 35 -11.29 -12.58 8.84
N PRO A 36 -11.67 -11.45 9.43
CA PRO A 36 -10.79 -10.27 9.39
C PRO A 36 -9.39 -10.54 9.93
N GLU A 37 -9.28 -11.40 10.91
CA GLU A 37 -7.99 -11.74 11.52
C GLU A 37 -7.04 -12.44 10.57
N ALA A 38 -7.55 -12.98 9.46
CA ALA A 38 -6.72 -13.68 8.48
C ALA A 38 -6.26 -12.77 7.34
N VAL A 39 -6.77 -11.54 7.26
CA VAL A 39 -6.38 -10.61 6.22
C VAL A 39 -5.02 -10.01 6.54
N GLN A 40 -4.11 -10.11 5.57
CA GLN A 40 -2.76 -9.56 5.73
C GLN A 40 -2.56 -8.41 4.75
N VAL A 41 -1.91 -7.35 5.20
CA VAL A 41 -1.61 -6.19 4.37
C VAL A 41 -0.13 -5.89 4.50
N ILE A 42 0.55 -5.84 3.37
CA ILE A 42 1.98 -5.54 3.31
C ILE A 42 2.16 -4.21 2.60
N PHE A 43 2.87 -3.29 3.24
CA PHE A 43 3.23 -2.03 2.62
C PHE A 43 4.65 -2.13 2.11
N ASP A 44 4.81 -1.94 0.81
CA ASP A 44 6.12 -1.91 0.17
C ASP A 44 6.41 -0.45 -0.16
N GLU A 45 7.12 0.22 0.73
CA GLU A 45 7.40 1.64 0.60
C GLU A 45 8.67 1.84 -0.19
N ILE A 46 8.54 2.57 -1.29
CA ILE A 46 9.62 2.71 -2.26
C ILE A 46 10.01 4.17 -2.36
N LYS A 47 11.30 4.42 -2.33
CA LYS A 47 11.82 5.78 -2.53
C LYS A 47 11.56 6.22 -3.97
N LYS A 48 11.26 7.49 -4.14
CA LYS A 48 10.99 8.04 -5.48
C LYS A 48 12.16 7.84 -6.43
N GLU A 49 13.37 7.81 -5.90
CA GLU A 49 14.57 7.55 -6.72
C GLU A 49 14.63 6.11 -7.24
N ASN A 50 13.79 5.24 -6.69
CA ASN A 50 13.71 3.83 -7.10
C ASN A 50 12.44 3.52 -7.88
N TRP A 51 11.73 4.54 -8.34
CA TRP A 51 10.46 4.37 -9.05
C TRP A 51 10.53 5.11 -10.37
N ALA A 52 10.50 4.36 -11.46
CA ALA A 52 10.57 4.94 -12.80
C ALA A 52 9.30 4.65 -13.57
N THR A 53 8.83 5.65 -14.32
CA THR A 53 7.71 5.50 -15.22
C THR A 53 8.10 6.12 -16.56
N GLY A 54 7.99 5.33 -17.63
CA GLY A 54 8.37 5.80 -18.96
C GLY A 54 9.83 6.21 -19.05
N GLY A 55 10.68 5.56 -18.25
CA GLY A 55 12.11 5.85 -18.24
C GLY A 55 12.51 7.04 -17.38
N LYS A 56 11.56 7.63 -16.68
CA LYS A 56 11.84 8.78 -15.81
C LYS A 56 11.63 8.44 -14.36
N LEU A 57 12.58 8.82 -13.52
CA LEU A 57 12.46 8.57 -12.08
C LEU A 57 11.47 9.55 -11.46
N ALA A 58 10.72 9.06 -10.48
CA ALA A 58 9.76 9.91 -9.78
C ALA A 58 10.45 11.06 -9.04
N SER A 59 11.74 10.90 -8.73
CA SER A 59 12.54 11.95 -8.08
C SER A 59 13.12 12.96 -9.06
N ASP A 60 12.98 12.74 -10.38
CA ASP A 60 13.51 13.66 -11.36
C ASP A 60 12.78 15.00 -11.31
N PRO A 61 13.47 16.12 -11.56
CA PRO A 61 12.81 17.41 -11.59
C PRO A 61 11.75 17.45 -12.69
N LYS A 62 10.63 18.06 -12.37
CA LYS A 62 9.59 18.30 -13.38
C LYS A 62 9.94 19.57 -14.12
N VAL A 63 9.94 19.49 -15.44
CA VAL A 63 10.27 20.63 -16.31
C VAL A 63 8.98 21.25 -16.82
#